data_3d393ea0f3603df9e8356fe3a5137abd
#
_entry.id   3d393ea0f3603df9e8356fe3a5137abd
#
_cell.length_a   1.000
_cell.length_b   1.000
_cell.length_c   1.000
_cell.angle_alpha   90.00
_cell.angle_beta   90.00
_cell.angle_gamma   90.00
#
_symmetry.space_group_name_H-M   'P 1'
#
loop_
_entity.id
_entity.type
_entity.pdbx_description
1 polymer ?
#
loop_
_entity_poly.entity_id
_entity_poly.type
_entity_poly.pdbx_seq_one_letter_code
_entity_poly.pdbx_strand_id
1 'polypeptide(L)' 'MRTLDEIHAEIDLATERRHELWLLLGRGHDPTLSAELKHLEKRVAKLWDEHRMVRAVLRFGDRTRIITRARAEERLERAA' A
#
# COMPACT_ATOMS: atom_id res chain seq x y z
N MET A 1 -6.93 -10.32 -6.64
CA MET A 1 -6.34 -9.52 -5.54
C MET A 1 -5.18 -10.28 -4.92
N ARG A 2 -4.05 -9.65 -4.70
CA ARG A 2 -2.90 -10.29 -4.07
C ARG A 2 -3.16 -10.52 -2.58
N THR A 3 -2.56 -11.56 -2.02
CA THR A 3 -2.65 -11.83 -0.59
C THR A 3 -1.79 -10.84 0.21
N LEU A 4 -2.11 -10.67 1.50
CA LEU A 4 -1.28 -9.84 2.39
C LEU A 4 0.15 -10.35 2.47
N ASP A 5 0.36 -11.67 2.47
CA ASP A 5 1.69 -12.28 2.52
C ASP A 5 2.50 -11.95 1.27
N GLU A 6 1.88 -12.01 0.08
CA GLU A 6 2.53 -11.63 -1.17
C GLU A 6 2.94 -10.15 -1.17
N ILE A 7 2.05 -9.26 -0.73
CA ILE A 7 2.32 -7.84 -0.63
C ILE A 7 3.44 -7.57 0.37
N HIS A 8 3.40 -8.23 1.52
CA HIS A 8 4.42 -8.10 2.56
C HIS A 8 5.80 -8.55 2.08
N ALA A 9 5.88 -9.66 1.37
CA ALA A 9 7.13 -10.14 0.79
C ALA A 9 7.72 -9.12 -0.19
N GLU A 10 6.89 -8.50 -1.02
CA GLU A 10 7.33 -7.47 -1.95
C GLU A 10 7.78 -6.20 -1.24
N ILE A 11 7.09 -5.80 -0.17
CA ILE A 11 7.52 -4.68 0.68
C ILE A 11 8.90 -4.96 1.28
N ASP A 12 9.12 -6.15 1.80
CA ASP A 12 10.41 -6.55 2.40
C ASP A 12 11.55 -6.46 1.39
N LEU A 13 11.36 -6.98 0.17
CA LEU A 13 12.36 -6.88 -0.89
C LEU A 13 12.63 -5.43 -1.28
N ALA A 14 11.61 -4.61 -1.41
CA ALA A 14 11.76 -3.21 -1.76
C ALA A 14 12.46 -2.41 -0.67
N THR A 15 12.17 -2.68 0.60
CA THR A 15 12.80 -2.00 1.73
C THR A 15 14.27 -2.43 1.91
N GLU A 16 14.61 -3.68 1.64
CA GLU A 16 15.99 -4.15 1.62
C GLU A 16 16.80 -3.42 0.53
N ARG A 17 16.24 -3.33 -0.69
CA ARG A 17 16.89 -2.61 -1.78
C ARG A 17 17.03 -1.12 -1.48
N ARG A 18 16.05 -0.50 -0.87
CA ARG A 18 16.11 0.89 -0.43
C ARG A 18 17.27 1.11 0.54
N HIS A 19 17.45 0.19 1.49
CA HIS A 19 18.55 0.25 2.46
C HIS A 19 19.92 0.14 1.77
N GLU A 20 20.06 -0.79 0.82
CA GLU A 20 21.28 -0.92 0.02
C GLU A 20 21.61 0.37 -0.74
N LEU A 21 20.60 0.98 -1.35
CA LEU A 21 20.78 2.24 -2.08
C LEU A 21 21.23 3.38 -1.16
N TRP A 22 20.67 3.48 0.04
CA TRP A 22 21.12 4.45 1.02
C TRP A 22 22.57 4.28 1.40
N LEU A 23 23.01 3.03 1.60
CA LEU A 23 24.40 2.73 1.91
C LEU A 23 25.33 3.10 0.75
N LEU A 24 24.93 2.79 -0.48
CA LEU A 24 25.69 3.13 -1.68
C LEU A 24 25.78 4.64 -1.90
N LEU A 25 24.67 5.35 -1.73
CA LEU A 25 24.61 6.81 -1.86
C LEU A 25 25.41 7.51 -0.76
N GLY A 26 25.55 6.89 0.41
CA GLY A 26 26.40 7.39 1.48
C GLY A 26 27.87 7.42 1.14
N ARG A 27 28.31 6.62 0.15
CA ARG A 27 29.69 6.58 -0.34
C ARG A 27 30.00 7.61 -1.43
N GLY A 28 28.97 8.11 -2.09
CA GLY A 28 29.09 9.10 -3.15
C GLY A 28 27.79 9.29 -3.90
N HIS A 29 27.61 10.46 -4.46
CA HIS A 29 26.42 10.78 -5.24
C HIS A 29 26.42 10.05 -6.58
N ASP A 30 25.31 9.36 -6.89
CA ASP A 30 25.08 8.71 -8.17
C ASP A 30 23.64 9.02 -8.62
N PRO A 31 23.46 9.76 -9.74
CA PRO A 31 22.11 10.11 -10.22
C PRO A 31 21.24 8.91 -10.55
N THR A 32 21.84 7.82 -11.05
CA THR A 32 21.11 6.58 -11.37
C THR A 32 20.57 5.92 -10.12
N LEU A 33 21.39 5.80 -9.08
CA LEU A 33 20.97 5.24 -7.80
C LEU A 33 19.96 6.13 -7.10
N SER A 34 20.11 7.45 -7.19
CA SER A 34 19.17 8.40 -6.64
C SER A 34 17.79 8.29 -7.30
N ALA A 35 17.74 8.12 -8.62
CA ALA A 35 16.50 7.92 -9.36
C ALA A 35 15.84 6.59 -8.98
N GLU A 36 16.64 5.52 -8.84
CA GLU A 36 16.14 4.21 -8.39
C GLU A 36 15.54 4.31 -6.99
N LEU A 37 16.20 5.02 -6.08
CA LEU A 37 15.68 5.24 -4.73
C LEU A 37 14.33 5.94 -4.74
N LYS A 38 14.16 6.99 -5.53
CA LYS A 38 12.87 7.68 -5.68
C LYS A 38 11.77 6.76 -6.20
N HIS A 39 12.09 5.91 -7.17
CA HIS A 39 11.16 4.92 -7.69
C HIS A 39 10.76 3.90 -6.62
N LEU A 40 11.71 3.41 -5.86
CA LEU A 40 11.44 2.47 -4.77
C LEU A 40 10.58 3.10 -3.67
N GLU A 41 10.84 4.33 -3.28
CA GLU A 41 10.03 5.02 -2.28
C GLU A 41 8.56 5.15 -2.71
N LYS A 42 8.32 5.48 -3.97
CA LYS A 42 6.97 5.51 -4.55
C LYS A 42 6.36 4.11 -4.58
N ARG A 43 7.14 3.11 -4.94
CA ARG A 43 6.69 1.71 -4.97
C ARG A 43 6.30 1.21 -3.58
N VAL A 44 7.11 1.48 -2.58
CA VAL A 44 6.82 1.12 -1.18
C VAL A 44 5.54 1.79 -0.70
N ALA A 45 5.34 3.07 -1.00
CA ALA A 45 4.12 3.77 -0.64
C ALA A 45 2.87 3.13 -1.27
N LYS A 46 2.94 2.76 -2.55
CA LYS A 46 1.85 2.05 -3.25
C LYS A 46 1.58 0.67 -2.66
N LEU A 47 2.64 -0.06 -2.30
CA LEU A 47 2.50 -1.37 -1.68
C LEU A 47 1.81 -1.29 -0.32
N TRP A 48 2.13 -0.29 0.49
CA TRP A 48 1.44 -0.06 1.75
C TRP A 48 -0.02 0.35 1.56
N ASP A 49 -0.33 1.14 0.52
CA ASP A 49 -1.72 1.48 0.17
C ASP A 49 -2.50 0.23 -0.24
N GLU A 50 -1.91 -0.62 -1.07
CA GLU A 50 -2.50 -1.90 -1.46
C GLU A 50 -2.71 -2.81 -0.24
N HIS A 51 -1.73 -2.89 0.65
CA HIS A 51 -1.83 -3.65 1.89
C HIS A 51 -3.01 -3.18 2.74
N ARG A 52 -3.15 -1.87 2.91
CA ARG A 52 -4.29 -1.29 3.65
C ARG A 52 -5.62 -1.63 2.98
N MET A 53 -5.69 -1.55 1.66
CA MET A 53 -6.91 -1.87 0.91
C MET A 53 -7.31 -3.33 1.05
N VAL A 54 -6.37 -4.25 0.87
CA VAL A 54 -6.62 -5.69 1.03
C VAL A 54 -7.04 -6.00 2.46
N ARG A 55 -6.37 -5.42 3.43
CA ARG A 55 -6.70 -5.59 4.84
C ARG A 55 -8.11 -5.08 5.16
N ALA A 56 -8.51 -3.95 4.59
CA ALA A 56 -9.86 -3.41 4.75
C ALA A 56 -10.91 -4.31 4.12
N VAL A 57 -10.65 -4.85 2.93
CA VAL A 57 -11.54 -5.81 2.26
C VAL A 57 -11.73 -7.07 3.10
N LEU A 58 -10.66 -7.62 3.65
CA LEU A 58 -10.72 -8.80 4.50
C LEU A 58 -11.49 -8.55 5.80
N ARG A 59 -11.41 -7.34 6.33
CA ARG A 59 -12.04 -6.98 7.61
C ARG A 59 -13.49 -6.56 7.46
N PHE A 60 -13.83 -5.79 6.41
CA PHE A 60 -15.14 -5.14 6.25
C PHE A 60 -15.92 -5.61 5.00
N GLY A 61 -15.33 -6.46 4.16
CA GLY A 61 -15.86 -6.81 2.85
C GLY A 61 -15.43 -5.81 1.78
N ASP A 62 -15.94 -5.98 0.56
CA ASP A 62 -15.57 -5.07 -0.50
C ASP A 62 -16.20 -3.67 -0.34
N ARG A 63 -15.65 -2.69 -1.05
CA ARG A 63 -16.06 -1.30 -0.96
C ARG A 63 -17.54 -1.08 -1.35
N THR A 64 -18.02 -1.86 -2.30
CA THR A 64 -19.43 -1.79 -2.75
C THR A 64 -20.37 -2.19 -1.64
N ARG A 65 -20.07 -3.24 -0.89
CA ARG A 65 -20.85 -3.67 0.28
C ARG A 65 -20.88 -2.59 1.36
N ILE A 66 -19.76 -1.96 1.64
CA ILE A 66 -19.67 -0.89 2.64
C ILE A 66 -20.57 0.29 2.24
N ILE A 67 -20.50 0.72 0.99
CA ILE A 67 -21.32 1.82 0.46
C ILE A 67 -22.81 1.45 0.48
N THR A 68 -23.16 0.25 0.04
CA THR A 68 -24.54 -0.23 0.04
C THR A 68 -25.12 -0.28 1.44
N ARG A 69 -24.34 -0.78 2.40
CA ARG A 69 -24.75 -0.84 3.81
C ARG A 69 -24.96 0.56 4.39
N ALA A 70 -24.06 1.49 4.15
CA ALA A 70 -24.19 2.87 4.62
C ALA A 70 -25.45 3.55 4.06
N ARG A 71 -25.76 3.34 2.77
CA ARG A 71 -26.98 3.85 2.16
C ARG A 71 -28.26 3.22 2.73
N ALA A 72 -28.22 1.94 3.04
CA ALA A 72 -29.34 1.25 3.67
C ALA A 72 -29.61 1.81 5.08
N GLU A 73 -28.58 2.07 5.86
CA GLU A 73 -28.68 2.69 7.18
C GLU A 73 -29.26 4.10 7.10
N GLU A 74 -28.85 4.93 6.13
CA GLU A 74 -29.41 6.25 5.89
C GLU A 74 -30.90 6.19 5.56
N ARG A 75 -31.35 5.24 4.74
CA ARG A 75 -32.75 5.06 4.40
C ARG A 75 -33.59 4.71 5.61
N LEU A 76 -33.06 3.85 6.47
CA LEU A 76 -33.74 3.46 7.72
C LEU A 76 -33.88 4.66 8.65
N GLU A 77 -32.87 5.47 8.80
CA GLU A 77 -32.90 6.69 9.61
C GLU A 77 -33.95 7.70 9.08
N ARG A 78 -34.04 7.87 7.76
CA ARG A 78 -35.02 8.76 7.14
C ARG A 78 -36.45 8.24 7.24
N ALA A 79 -36.62 6.92 7.26
CA ALA A 79 -37.94 6.30 7.38
C ALA A 79 -38.47 6.33 8.81
N ALA A 80 -37.57 6.44 9.76
CA ALA A 80 -37.91 6.58 11.16
C ALA A 80 -38.27 8.03 11.50
#